data_7eee979227abc64832b6b12091ca89ee
#
_entry.id   7eee979227abc64832b6b12091ca89ee
#
_cell.length_a   1.000
_cell.length_b   1.000
_cell.length_c   1.000
_cell.angle_alpha   90.00
_cell.angle_beta   90.00
_cell.angle_gamma   90.00
#
_symmetry.space_group_name_H-M   'P 1'
#
loop_
_entity.id
_entity.type
_entity.pdbx_description
1 polymer ?
#
loop_
_entity_poly.entity_id
_entity_poly.type
_entity_poly.pdbx_seq_one_letter_code
_entity_poly.pdbx_strand_id
1 'polypeptide(L)'
;MKRIVAFLLLAISSVTAVAQQATIRFDFGPGKLMKGYTPVNASTRYSDETGYGFDKYTVSLEAVDAGTTDPLTSDHITSNKPFYFSVKLPEGNYDVKLIMGDPNGTSSATIRTECRRLMVEKMSTTKGKFATLRFTVHVKDSLIRDAAGTVVNNVRLKERELNYLHWDHKLTVEFNGEAPKICAMEITPNKTATTVFLAGNSTVVDQDKEPWAAWGQIIPSFFQPGKIAIANYAESGETLNSFRSARRLEKILSLMKKGDYLFIEFGHNDQKQKGEGVGAFTSYKSELLRYISDIKMKGGIPVLVTSMHRRSFDSSGHIINTLGDYPEAVRQAARETQTALIDLNTYSKILYEAWGPKESIRAFVHYPANTFPGQDKKLEDNTHFNTYGAWQIAKCIATGIRQNKIPLAKYLKKEAGKFNPAKPDPVTSWNWPMGAYVTGMKPDGN
;
A
#
# COMPACT_ATOMS: atom_id res chain seq x y z
N MET A 1 -68.26 -26.26 27.10
CA MET A 1 -67.30 -25.22 27.42
C MET A 1 -65.88 -25.72 27.08
N LYS A 2 -65.36 -25.33 25.94
CA LYS A 2 -63.97 -25.68 25.51
C LYS A 2 -63.04 -24.49 25.84
N ARG A 3 -62.01 -24.69 26.72
CA ARG A 3 -61.05 -23.72 27.05
C ARG A 3 -59.92 -23.79 25.99
N ILE A 4 -59.68 -22.70 25.27
CA ILE A 4 -58.54 -22.50 24.36
C ILE A 4 -57.42 -21.91 25.21
N VAL A 5 -56.32 -22.63 25.32
CA VAL A 5 -55.06 -22.13 25.93
C VAL A 5 -54.18 -21.58 24.79
N ALA A 6 -53.99 -20.27 24.75
CA ALA A 6 -53.10 -19.62 23.82
C ALA A 6 -51.68 -19.62 24.39
N PHE A 7 -50.74 -20.31 23.71
CA PHE A 7 -49.32 -20.23 23.99
C PHE A 7 -48.71 -19.00 23.29
N LEU A 8 -48.27 -18.04 24.08
CA LEU A 8 -47.49 -16.91 23.59
C LEU A 8 -46.00 -17.35 23.49
N LEU A 9 -45.49 -17.55 22.28
CA LEU A 9 -44.07 -17.74 22.03
C LEU A 9 -43.38 -16.38 22.04
N LEU A 10 -42.64 -16.05 23.11
CA LEU A 10 -41.72 -14.93 23.14
C LEU A 10 -40.46 -15.31 22.33
N ALA A 11 -40.32 -14.74 21.14
CA ALA A 11 -39.06 -14.80 20.40
C ALA A 11 -38.05 -13.82 21.02
N ILE A 12 -37.10 -14.32 21.80
CA ILE A 12 -35.96 -13.56 22.30
C ILE A 12 -34.97 -13.45 21.15
N SER A 13 -34.99 -12.33 20.42
CA SER A 13 -33.94 -11.95 19.48
C SER A 13 -32.73 -11.49 20.28
N SER A 14 -31.73 -12.37 20.44
CA SER A 14 -30.41 -12.02 20.95
C SER A 14 -29.69 -11.14 19.94
N VAL A 15 -29.75 -9.82 20.11
CA VAL A 15 -28.87 -8.87 19.43
C VAL A 15 -27.48 -9.06 20.04
N THR A 16 -26.65 -9.81 19.36
CA THR A 16 -25.20 -9.85 19.66
C THR A 16 -24.63 -8.47 19.35
N ALA A 17 -24.49 -7.63 20.35
CA ALA A 17 -23.72 -6.41 20.24
C ALA A 17 -22.27 -6.79 19.89
N VAL A 18 -21.87 -6.62 18.64
CA VAL A 18 -20.46 -6.69 18.24
C VAL A 18 -19.75 -5.55 18.98
N ALA A 19 -19.04 -5.89 20.04
CA ALA A 19 -18.24 -4.93 20.77
C ALA A 19 -17.32 -4.19 19.79
N GLN A 20 -17.46 -2.88 19.71
CA GLN A 20 -16.56 -2.04 18.90
C GLN A 20 -15.18 -2.19 19.50
N GLN A 21 -14.25 -2.74 18.74
CA GLN A 21 -12.87 -2.91 19.18
C GLN A 21 -12.32 -1.52 19.62
N ALA A 22 -11.82 -1.45 20.86
CA ALA A 22 -11.38 -0.20 21.44
C ALA A 22 -10.13 0.36 20.74
N THR A 23 -9.94 1.66 20.79
CA THR A 23 -8.68 2.31 20.37
C THR A 23 -7.53 1.80 21.23
N ILE A 24 -6.47 1.30 20.61
CA ILE A 24 -5.21 0.93 21.26
C ILE A 24 -4.33 2.17 21.31
N ARG A 25 -3.67 2.41 22.46
CA ARG A 25 -2.89 3.63 22.70
C ARG A 25 -1.54 3.26 23.29
N PHE A 26 -0.46 3.82 22.74
CA PHE A 26 0.91 3.63 23.18
C PHE A 26 1.57 4.97 23.49
N ASP A 27 2.28 5.03 24.59
CA ASP A 27 3.08 6.15 25.09
C ASP A 27 4.55 5.73 25.03
N PHE A 28 5.37 6.47 24.28
CA PHE A 28 6.73 6.08 23.92
C PHE A 28 7.75 6.91 24.68
N GLY A 29 8.48 6.27 25.56
CA GLY A 29 9.57 6.88 26.29
C GLY A 29 9.63 6.43 27.75
N PRO A 30 10.58 6.96 28.53
CA PRO A 30 10.81 6.56 29.90
C PRO A 30 10.10 7.47 30.92
N GLY A 31 9.42 8.52 30.46
CA GLY A 31 8.83 9.54 31.32
C GLY A 31 7.51 9.14 31.99
N LYS A 32 6.72 10.14 32.35
CA LYS A 32 5.44 9.92 33.04
C LYS A 32 4.38 9.41 32.08
N LEU A 33 3.87 8.20 32.34
CA LEU A 33 2.84 7.57 31.53
C LEU A 33 1.52 8.38 31.48
N MET A 34 1.02 8.62 30.28
CA MET A 34 -0.32 9.16 30.08
C MET A 34 -1.39 8.15 30.49
N LYS A 35 -2.37 8.59 31.28
CA LYS A 35 -3.48 7.73 31.71
C LYS A 35 -4.24 7.13 30.51
N GLY A 36 -4.38 5.81 30.52
CA GLY A 36 -5.08 5.06 29.46
C GLY A 36 -4.22 4.70 28.25
N TYR A 37 -2.92 4.93 28.34
CA TYR A 37 -1.94 4.47 27.35
C TYR A 37 -1.13 3.29 27.90
N THR A 38 -0.61 2.47 26.99
CA THR A 38 0.33 1.39 27.29
C THR A 38 1.75 1.91 27.14
N PRO A 39 2.63 1.74 28.14
CA PRO A 39 4.00 2.23 28.06
C PRO A 39 4.83 1.42 27.05
N VAL A 40 5.66 2.11 26.28
CA VAL A 40 6.62 1.52 25.35
C VAL A 40 8.01 2.07 25.63
N ASN A 41 8.90 1.22 26.12
CA ASN A 41 10.29 1.54 26.37
C ASN A 41 11.18 1.11 25.21
N ALA A 42 12.39 1.63 25.11
CA ALA A 42 13.37 1.23 24.10
C ALA A 42 13.69 -0.29 24.11
N SER A 43 13.46 -0.97 25.23
CA SER A 43 13.61 -2.42 25.41
C SER A 43 12.35 -3.24 25.07
N THR A 44 11.20 -2.62 24.83
CA THR A 44 9.94 -3.31 24.52
C THR A 44 10.05 -4.01 23.19
N ARG A 45 10.24 -5.33 23.18
CA ARG A 45 10.34 -6.15 21.96
C ARG A 45 8.99 -6.80 21.64
N TYR A 46 8.68 -6.90 20.35
CA TYR A 46 7.50 -7.62 19.90
C TYR A 46 7.59 -9.09 20.27
N SER A 47 6.50 -9.62 20.80
CA SER A 47 6.24 -11.06 20.92
C SER A 47 4.76 -11.35 20.63
N ASP A 48 4.44 -12.57 20.22
CA ASP A 48 3.04 -12.96 19.99
C ASP A 48 2.19 -12.95 21.28
N GLU A 49 2.85 -13.07 22.42
CA GLU A 49 2.22 -13.02 23.75
C GLU A 49 1.82 -11.59 24.14
N THR A 50 2.74 -10.62 23.99
CA THR A 50 2.45 -9.21 24.29
C THR A 50 1.61 -8.58 23.21
N GLY A 51 1.76 -9.02 21.96
CA GLY A 51 1.05 -8.52 20.79
C GLY A 51 1.51 -7.13 20.31
N TYR A 52 2.58 -6.55 20.88
CA TYR A 52 3.16 -5.28 20.41
C TYR A 52 4.63 -5.16 20.80
N GLY A 53 5.34 -4.27 20.13
CA GLY A 53 6.73 -3.95 20.46
C GLY A 53 7.58 -3.63 19.23
N PHE A 54 8.84 -3.29 19.48
CA PHE A 54 9.82 -3.09 18.41
C PHE A 54 10.21 -4.42 17.78
N ASP A 55 10.04 -4.53 16.47
CA ASP A 55 10.23 -5.76 15.73
C ASP A 55 11.71 -5.98 15.35
N LYS A 56 12.01 -7.17 14.83
CA LYS A 56 13.32 -7.77 14.56
C LYS A 56 14.30 -6.90 13.78
N TYR A 57 13.82 -5.93 13.02
CA TYR A 57 14.68 -5.05 12.19
C TYR A 57 15.15 -3.80 12.88
N THR A 58 14.71 -3.59 14.11
CA THR A 58 15.14 -2.47 14.93
C THR A 58 16.49 -2.80 15.58
N VAL A 59 17.53 -2.04 15.24
CA VAL A 59 18.91 -2.33 15.69
C VAL A 59 19.34 -1.56 16.93
N SER A 60 18.96 -0.28 17.04
CA SER A 60 19.28 0.55 18.20
C SER A 60 18.20 1.58 18.44
N LEU A 61 17.88 1.82 19.70
CA LEU A 61 16.90 2.82 20.11
C LEU A 61 17.45 3.61 21.26
N GLU A 62 17.14 4.89 21.25
CA GLU A 62 17.37 5.81 22.37
C GLU A 62 16.03 6.27 22.92
N ALA A 63 15.90 6.28 24.24
CA ALA A 63 14.73 6.78 24.94
C ALA A 63 15.13 8.06 25.68
N VAL A 64 14.40 9.15 25.44
CA VAL A 64 14.70 10.49 25.96
C VAL A 64 13.52 10.99 26.76
N ASP A 65 13.78 11.46 28.00
CA ASP A 65 12.82 12.22 28.81
C ASP A 65 13.33 13.66 28.95
N ALA A 66 12.53 14.62 28.49
CA ALA A 66 12.83 16.04 28.59
C ALA A 66 12.23 16.68 29.85
N GLY A 67 11.51 15.92 30.69
CA GLY A 67 10.96 16.38 31.97
C GLY A 67 9.90 17.47 31.84
N THR A 68 9.16 17.56 30.74
CA THR A 68 8.08 18.53 30.57
C THR A 68 6.78 18.04 31.23
N THR A 69 5.80 18.93 31.37
CA THR A 69 4.57 18.64 32.12
C THR A 69 3.55 17.79 31.38
N ASP A 70 3.53 17.84 30.06
CA ASP A 70 2.59 17.04 29.23
C ASP A 70 3.14 15.62 29.00
N PRO A 71 2.53 14.58 29.60
CA PRO A 71 3.04 13.22 29.49
C PRO A 71 3.21 12.69 28.08
N LEU A 72 2.38 13.13 27.12
CA LEU A 72 2.47 12.65 25.70
C LEU A 72 3.54 13.33 24.88
N THR A 73 4.20 14.35 25.40
CA THR A 73 5.20 15.13 24.65
C THR A 73 6.46 15.40 25.45
N SER A 74 6.52 14.91 26.71
CA SER A 74 7.72 15.06 27.56
C SER A 74 8.85 14.13 27.17
N ASP A 75 8.51 13.02 26.54
CA ASP A 75 9.46 11.97 26.20
C ASP A 75 9.21 11.39 24.81
N HIS A 76 10.19 10.66 24.30
CA HIS A 76 10.10 10.03 23.01
C HIS A 76 11.13 8.91 22.85
N ILE A 77 10.90 8.06 21.82
CA ILE A 77 11.88 7.11 21.34
C ILE A 77 12.38 7.56 19.97
N THR A 78 13.68 7.44 19.77
CA THR A 78 14.39 7.83 18.54
C THR A 78 15.46 6.82 18.14
N SER A 79 15.97 6.94 16.93
CA SER A 79 17.12 6.19 16.41
C SER A 79 17.76 6.93 15.25
N ASN A 80 19.05 6.70 15.02
CA ASN A 80 19.77 7.12 13.82
C ASN A 80 19.69 6.09 12.68
N LYS A 81 18.90 5.03 12.86
CA LYS A 81 18.60 3.97 11.90
C LYS A 81 17.07 3.82 11.77
N PRO A 82 16.57 3.26 10.66
CA PRO A 82 15.17 2.89 10.58
C PRO A 82 14.80 1.94 11.72
N PHE A 83 13.63 2.16 12.33
CA PHE A 83 13.11 1.26 13.36
C PHE A 83 11.63 0.96 13.12
N TYR A 84 11.20 -0.19 13.61
CA TYR A 84 9.92 -0.80 13.28
C TYR A 84 9.17 -1.14 14.56
N PHE A 85 7.93 -0.68 14.66
CA PHE A 85 7.03 -1.01 15.76
C PHE A 85 5.84 -1.78 15.21
N SER A 86 5.61 -2.98 15.74
CA SER A 86 4.55 -3.89 15.31
C SER A 86 3.47 -4.02 16.36
N VAL A 87 2.21 -4.13 15.90
CA VAL A 87 1.04 -4.39 16.75
C VAL A 87 0.20 -5.48 16.11
N LYS A 88 -0.10 -6.54 16.86
CA LYS A 88 -0.97 -7.64 16.43
C LYS A 88 -2.39 -7.14 16.28
N LEU A 89 -2.94 -7.23 15.08
CA LEU A 89 -4.27 -6.75 14.74
C LEU A 89 -5.01 -7.75 13.86
N PRO A 90 -6.32 -7.92 14.03
CA PRO A 90 -7.14 -8.59 13.03
C PRO A 90 -7.08 -7.90 11.68
N GLU A 91 -7.35 -8.65 10.61
CA GLU A 91 -7.49 -8.09 9.27
C GLU A 91 -8.56 -7.01 9.22
N GLY A 92 -8.26 -5.88 8.58
CA GLY A 92 -9.20 -4.77 8.46
C GLY A 92 -8.53 -3.41 8.25
N ASN A 93 -9.36 -2.37 8.22
CA ASN A 93 -8.90 -0.99 8.09
C ASN A 93 -8.76 -0.33 9.46
N TYR A 94 -7.68 0.44 9.62
CA TYR A 94 -7.36 1.14 10.85
C TYR A 94 -6.94 2.58 10.58
N ASP A 95 -7.42 3.50 11.40
CA ASP A 95 -6.88 4.85 11.50
C ASP A 95 -5.76 4.87 12.52
N VAL A 96 -4.61 5.38 12.08
CA VAL A 96 -3.44 5.55 12.93
C VAL A 96 -3.20 7.03 13.14
N LYS A 97 -3.00 7.43 14.40
CA LYS A 97 -2.56 8.76 14.81
C LYS A 97 -1.20 8.63 15.48
N LEU A 98 -0.24 9.43 15.04
CA LEU A 98 1.08 9.55 15.66
C LEU A 98 1.26 10.96 16.19
N ILE A 99 1.91 11.08 17.35
CA ILE A 99 2.44 12.34 17.88
C ILE A 99 3.96 12.23 17.80
N MET A 100 4.59 13.16 17.09
CA MET A 100 6.03 13.17 16.84
C MET A 100 6.61 14.55 17.06
N GLY A 101 7.77 14.61 17.67
CA GLY A 101 8.46 15.86 17.99
C GLY A 101 9.45 15.72 19.12
N ASP A 102 10.01 16.86 19.56
CA ASP A 102 10.97 16.91 20.66
C ASP A 102 10.89 18.29 21.34
N PRO A 103 10.73 18.36 22.67
CA PRO A 103 10.76 19.64 23.40
C PRO A 103 12.06 20.40 23.22
N ASN A 104 13.18 19.67 23.09
CA ASN A 104 14.54 20.22 23.13
C ASN A 104 15.27 20.20 21.80
N GLY A 105 14.69 19.55 20.77
CA GLY A 105 15.34 19.38 19.47
C GLY A 105 14.38 19.45 18.27
N THR A 106 14.91 19.16 17.10
CA THR A 106 14.11 19.00 15.87
C THR A 106 13.69 17.54 15.69
N SER A 107 12.63 17.30 14.93
CA SER A 107 12.27 15.97 14.46
C SER A 107 12.03 15.99 12.95
N SER A 108 12.47 14.93 12.25
CA SER A 108 12.28 14.75 10.81
C SER A 108 12.09 13.26 10.52
N ALA A 109 10.96 12.91 9.90
CA ALA A 109 10.62 11.51 9.66
C ALA A 109 9.83 11.30 8.36
N THR A 110 10.05 10.14 7.75
CA THR A 110 9.19 9.48 6.76
C THR A 110 8.52 8.30 7.47
N ILE A 111 7.19 8.16 7.30
CA ILE A 111 6.43 7.06 7.90
C ILE A 111 5.98 6.11 6.81
N ARG A 112 6.34 4.86 6.96
CA ARG A 112 5.90 3.76 6.09
C ARG A 112 5.23 2.68 6.95
N THR A 113 4.45 1.83 6.30
CA THR A 113 3.83 0.67 6.95
C THR A 113 4.06 -0.58 6.13
N GLU A 114 4.01 -1.73 6.78
CA GLU A 114 4.10 -3.02 6.09
C GLU A 114 5.38 -3.11 5.22
N CYS A 115 5.28 -3.65 4.02
CA CYS A 115 6.37 -3.66 3.05
C CYS A 115 6.60 -2.26 2.44
N ARG A 116 7.09 -1.33 3.24
CA ARG A 116 7.53 0.01 2.82
C ARG A 116 6.43 0.87 2.17
N ARG A 117 5.15 0.61 2.47
CA ARG A 117 4.00 1.39 1.98
C ARG A 117 4.05 2.80 2.55
N LEU A 118 4.11 3.81 1.69
CA LEU A 118 4.27 5.21 2.09
C LEU A 118 2.97 5.77 2.66
N MET A 119 3.03 6.25 3.90
CA MET A 119 1.92 6.92 4.57
C MET A 119 2.16 8.43 4.70
N VAL A 120 3.38 8.83 5.08
CA VAL A 120 3.81 10.23 5.19
C VAL A 120 5.20 10.35 4.57
N GLU A 121 5.32 11.16 3.51
CA GLU A 121 6.58 11.32 2.77
C GLU A 121 7.66 12.00 3.62
N LYS A 122 7.33 13.14 4.20
CA LYS A 122 8.24 13.89 5.07
C LYS A 122 7.46 14.70 6.09
N MET A 123 7.84 14.53 7.34
CA MET A 123 7.41 15.37 8.45
C MET A 123 8.63 16.08 9.03
N SER A 124 8.52 17.33 9.41
CA SER A 124 9.57 18.05 10.12
C SER A 124 8.96 18.97 11.17
N THR A 125 9.59 19.03 12.35
CA THR A 125 9.26 19.96 13.42
C THR A 125 10.52 20.69 13.90
N THR A 126 10.34 21.91 14.36
CA THR A 126 11.38 22.66 15.08
C THR A 126 11.33 22.37 16.56
N LYS A 127 12.37 22.76 17.30
CA LYS A 127 12.46 22.62 18.76
C LYS A 127 11.16 23.08 19.47
N GLY A 128 10.65 22.24 20.35
CA GLY A 128 9.43 22.49 21.13
C GLY A 128 8.12 22.39 20.32
N LYS A 129 8.17 21.92 19.06
CA LYS A 129 6.99 21.73 18.24
C LYS A 129 6.74 20.25 17.98
N PHE A 130 5.46 19.90 17.89
CA PHE A 130 5.00 18.53 17.68
C PHE A 130 4.07 18.47 16.46
N ALA A 131 4.18 17.39 15.70
CA ALA A 131 3.30 17.07 14.59
C ALA A 131 2.34 15.96 14.99
N THR A 132 1.05 16.15 14.71
CA THR A 132 0.06 15.06 14.75
C THR A 132 -0.15 14.55 13.34
N LEU A 133 0.35 13.35 13.07
CA LEU A 133 0.20 12.67 11.80
C LEU A 133 -1.01 11.74 11.84
N ARG A 134 -1.74 11.62 10.75
CA ARG A 134 -2.89 10.72 10.62
C ARG A 134 -2.85 10.04 9.27
N PHE A 135 -3.15 8.75 9.24
CA PHE A 135 -3.32 7.97 8.02
C PHE A 135 -4.25 6.78 8.26
N THR A 136 -4.76 6.20 7.18
CA THR A 136 -5.58 4.99 7.23
C THR A 136 -4.83 3.87 6.54
N VAL A 137 -4.71 2.71 7.19
CA VAL A 137 -3.98 1.55 6.70
C VAL A 137 -4.88 0.32 6.66
N HIS A 138 -4.63 -0.58 5.72
CA HIS A 138 -5.24 -1.90 5.67
C HIS A 138 -4.23 -2.95 6.13
N VAL A 139 -4.60 -3.69 7.18
CA VAL A 139 -3.88 -4.88 7.66
C VAL A 139 -4.51 -6.10 7.01
N LYS A 140 -3.71 -6.99 6.45
CA LYS A 140 -4.18 -8.18 5.75
C LYS A 140 -3.59 -9.47 6.30
N ASP A 141 -4.33 -10.55 6.15
CA ASP A 141 -3.85 -11.92 6.31
C ASP A 141 -4.11 -12.75 5.05
N SER A 142 -3.58 -13.96 4.99
CA SER A 142 -3.76 -14.86 3.86
C SER A 142 -5.06 -15.69 3.93
N LEU A 143 -5.81 -15.63 5.04
CA LEU A 143 -6.98 -16.47 5.27
C LEU A 143 -8.20 -15.93 4.53
N ILE A 144 -8.92 -16.80 3.84
CA ILE A 144 -10.19 -16.48 3.18
C ILE A 144 -11.32 -16.98 4.06
N ARG A 145 -12.22 -16.06 4.47
CA ARG A 145 -13.34 -16.37 5.37
C ARG A 145 -14.67 -16.22 4.65
N ASP A 146 -15.60 -17.06 5.01
CA ASP A 146 -17.01 -16.93 4.60
C ASP A 146 -17.71 -15.79 5.37
N ALA A 147 -19.00 -15.61 5.09
CA ALA A 147 -19.82 -14.58 5.75
C ALA A 147 -20.02 -14.82 7.26
N ALA A 148 -19.84 -16.05 7.74
CA ALA A 148 -19.89 -16.40 9.15
C ALA A 148 -18.54 -16.19 9.86
N GLY A 149 -17.47 -15.85 9.10
CA GLY A 149 -16.12 -15.68 9.62
C GLY A 149 -15.30 -16.97 9.68
N THR A 150 -15.85 -18.10 9.19
CA THR A 150 -15.15 -19.38 9.13
C THR A 150 -14.09 -19.35 8.03
N VAL A 151 -12.89 -19.83 8.35
CA VAL A 151 -11.82 -19.98 7.35
C VAL A 151 -12.18 -21.11 6.39
N VAL A 152 -12.38 -20.78 5.13
CA VAL A 152 -12.74 -21.74 4.06
C VAL A 152 -11.60 -22.00 3.09
N ASN A 153 -10.64 -21.07 3.01
CA ASN A 153 -9.52 -21.12 2.09
C ASN A 153 -8.36 -20.24 2.57
N ASN A 154 -7.28 -20.23 1.81
CA ASN A 154 -6.18 -19.28 1.96
C ASN A 154 -5.60 -18.87 0.60
N VAL A 155 -5.01 -17.68 0.54
CA VAL A 155 -4.19 -17.23 -0.58
C VAL A 155 -3.00 -18.16 -0.71
N ARG A 156 -2.68 -18.57 -1.94
CA ARG A 156 -1.47 -19.36 -2.23
C ARG A 156 -0.29 -18.41 -2.33
N LEU A 157 0.34 -18.13 -1.20
CA LEU A 157 1.52 -17.28 -1.13
C LEU A 157 2.70 -17.98 -1.80
N LYS A 158 3.55 -17.21 -2.47
CA LYS A 158 4.87 -17.66 -2.93
C LYS A 158 5.79 -17.76 -1.72
N GLU A 159 6.80 -18.61 -1.78
CA GLU A 159 7.73 -18.84 -0.66
C GLU A 159 8.34 -17.53 -0.10
N ARG A 160 8.72 -16.61 -0.97
CA ARG A 160 9.27 -15.31 -0.55
C ARG A 160 8.29 -14.46 0.26
N GLU A 161 6.97 -14.57 -0.02
CA GLU A 161 5.94 -13.78 0.65
C GLU A 161 5.72 -14.19 2.11
N LEU A 162 6.12 -15.40 2.51
CA LEU A 162 6.04 -15.87 3.89
C LEU A 162 6.87 -15.02 4.86
N ASN A 163 7.85 -14.27 4.33
CA ASN A 163 8.70 -13.38 5.11
C ASN A 163 8.32 -11.90 4.96
N TYR A 164 7.28 -11.58 4.23
CA TYR A 164 6.84 -10.19 4.02
C TYR A 164 6.10 -9.66 5.26
N LEU A 165 6.29 -8.37 5.52
CA LEU A 165 5.68 -7.68 6.68
C LEU A 165 4.17 -7.40 6.50
N HIS A 166 3.50 -7.97 5.53
CA HIS A 166 2.09 -7.67 5.25
C HIS A 166 1.16 -8.89 5.15
N TRP A 167 1.64 -10.09 5.54
CA TRP A 167 0.81 -11.30 5.60
C TRP A 167 0.79 -11.93 7.01
N ASP A 168 1.15 -11.16 8.03
CA ASP A 168 1.56 -11.67 9.34
C ASP A 168 0.64 -11.30 10.52
N HIS A 169 -0.60 -10.84 10.25
CA HIS A 169 -1.57 -10.41 11.27
C HIS A 169 -1.09 -9.27 12.17
N LYS A 170 -0.15 -8.47 11.69
CA LYS A 170 0.37 -7.29 12.41
C LYS A 170 0.24 -6.05 11.56
N LEU A 171 0.11 -4.91 12.20
CA LEU A 171 0.47 -3.63 11.63
C LEU A 171 1.92 -3.33 12.03
N THR A 172 2.81 -3.26 11.05
CA THR A 172 4.18 -2.81 11.26
C THR A 172 4.33 -1.37 10.76
N VAL A 173 4.76 -0.47 11.62
CA VAL A 173 5.04 0.94 11.28
C VAL A 173 6.55 1.15 11.29
N GLU A 174 7.07 1.64 10.18
CA GLU A 174 8.46 2.04 10.02
C GLU A 174 8.62 3.54 10.27
N PHE A 175 9.50 3.89 11.16
CA PHE A 175 9.97 5.25 11.42
C PHE A 175 11.36 5.40 10.81
N ASN A 176 11.50 6.29 9.82
CA ASN A 176 12.73 6.47 9.07
C ASN A 176 12.98 7.96 8.82
N GLY A 177 14.19 8.33 8.42
CA GLY A 177 14.59 9.71 8.17
C GLY A 177 15.73 10.16 9.07
N GLU A 178 16.00 11.46 9.09
CA GLU A 178 17.18 12.01 9.77
C GLU A 178 17.06 12.02 11.30
N ALA A 179 15.86 12.26 11.82
CA ALA A 179 15.60 12.37 13.26
C ALA A 179 14.15 11.96 13.60
N PRO A 180 13.77 10.70 13.40
CA PRO A 180 12.43 10.22 13.74
C PRO A 180 12.30 10.15 15.28
N LYS A 181 11.33 10.89 15.85
CA LYS A 181 11.08 10.97 17.30
C LYS A 181 9.61 10.74 17.56
N ILE A 182 9.26 9.53 18.00
CA ILE A 182 7.89 9.13 18.29
C ILE A 182 7.58 9.31 19.78
N CYS A 183 6.51 10.05 20.09
CA CYS A 183 6.00 10.26 21.44
C CYS A 183 4.78 9.37 21.72
N ALA A 184 3.81 9.31 20.79
CA ALA A 184 2.59 8.52 21.02
C ALA A 184 2.01 7.95 19.72
N MET A 185 1.31 6.82 19.86
CA MET A 185 0.55 6.18 18.78
C MET A 185 -0.84 5.77 19.27
N GLU A 186 -1.85 6.07 18.45
CA GLU A 186 -3.21 5.57 18.65
C GLU A 186 -3.65 4.82 17.39
N ILE A 187 -4.26 3.64 17.57
CA ILE A 187 -4.77 2.80 16.48
C ILE A 187 -6.24 2.53 16.73
N THR A 188 -7.09 2.95 15.81
CA THR A 188 -8.55 2.82 15.91
C THR A 188 -9.10 2.05 14.72
N PRO A 189 -9.89 0.97 14.91
CA PRO A 189 -10.56 0.29 13.81
C PRO A 189 -11.47 1.23 13.01
N ASN A 190 -11.33 1.23 11.69
CA ASN A 190 -12.15 2.05 10.80
C ASN A 190 -13.02 1.17 9.88
N LYS A 191 -14.26 0.92 10.31
CA LYS A 191 -15.24 0.14 9.55
C LYS A 191 -15.94 0.93 8.43
N THR A 192 -15.75 2.25 8.38
CA THR A 192 -16.44 3.17 7.47
C THR A 192 -15.59 3.63 6.29
N ALA A 193 -14.27 3.47 6.36
CA ALA A 193 -13.40 3.77 5.25
C ALA A 193 -13.74 2.89 4.03
N THR A 194 -13.82 3.51 2.87
CA THR A 194 -13.90 2.78 1.61
C THR A 194 -12.55 2.11 1.35
N THR A 195 -12.58 0.81 1.05
CA THR A 195 -11.37 0.08 0.69
C THR A 195 -11.14 0.17 -0.82
N VAL A 196 -9.92 0.52 -1.20
CA VAL A 196 -9.44 0.45 -2.57
C VAL A 196 -8.46 -0.71 -2.65
N PHE A 197 -8.94 -1.82 -3.18
CA PHE A 197 -8.11 -2.99 -3.46
C PHE A 197 -7.28 -2.75 -4.72
N LEU A 198 -6.04 -3.25 -4.71
CA LEU A 198 -5.19 -3.25 -5.89
C LEU A 198 -4.90 -4.69 -6.31
N ALA A 199 -5.18 -5.01 -7.57
CA ALA A 199 -4.82 -6.25 -8.23
C ALA A 199 -3.84 -5.93 -9.36
N GLY A 200 -2.70 -6.59 -9.37
CA GLY A 200 -1.64 -6.32 -10.33
C GLY A 200 -0.40 -7.16 -10.12
N ASN A 201 0.66 -6.77 -10.78
CA ASN A 201 1.95 -7.43 -10.77
C ASN A 201 3.05 -6.59 -10.09
N SER A 202 4.31 -6.81 -10.48
CA SER A 202 5.48 -6.14 -9.91
C SER A 202 5.50 -4.61 -10.04
N THR A 203 4.69 -4.04 -10.92
CA THR A 203 4.56 -2.59 -11.11
C THR A 203 3.51 -1.94 -10.21
N VAL A 204 2.75 -2.78 -9.45
CA VAL A 204 1.69 -2.36 -8.52
C VAL A 204 1.99 -2.75 -7.07
N VAL A 205 2.68 -3.87 -6.84
CA VAL A 205 2.94 -4.48 -5.53
C VAL A 205 3.64 -3.55 -4.54
N ASP A 206 3.49 -3.81 -3.24
CA ASP A 206 4.37 -3.25 -2.22
C ASP A 206 5.69 -4.02 -2.26
N GLN A 207 6.70 -3.50 -2.97
CA GLN A 207 8.03 -4.10 -3.04
C GLN A 207 8.68 -4.10 -1.65
N ASP A 208 9.11 -5.26 -1.17
CA ASP A 208 9.65 -5.43 0.19
C ASP A 208 11.07 -4.89 0.36
N LYS A 209 11.85 -4.78 -0.73
CA LYS A 209 13.28 -4.45 -0.68
C LYS A 209 13.66 -3.31 -1.63
N GLU A 210 14.60 -2.46 -1.14
CA GLU A 210 15.26 -1.47 -1.97
C GLU A 210 16.14 -2.15 -3.05
N PRO A 211 16.33 -1.53 -4.22
CA PRO A 211 15.82 -0.22 -4.64
C PRO A 211 14.47 -0.29 -5.38
N TRP A 212 13.83 -1.45 -5.44
CA TRP A 212 12.60 -1.70 -6.17
C TRP A 212 11.42 -0.97 -5.52
N ALA A 213 10.54 -0.41 -6.34
CA ALA A 213 9.30 0.21 -5.88
C ALA A 213 8.22 0.15 -6.97
N ALA A 214 6.95 0.31 -6.57
CA ALA A 214 5.84 0.37 -7.48
C ALA A 214 4.80 1.40 -7.02
N TRP A 215 3.89 1.81 -7.92
CA TRP A 215 2.96 2.90 -7.63
C TRP A 215 1.96 2.58 -6.52
N GLY A 216 1.56 1.31 -6.38
CA GLY A 216 0.63 0.89 -5.32
C GLY A 216 1.18 1.10 -3.91
N GLN A 217 2.50 1.08 -3.77
CA GLN A 217 3.23 1.33 -2.53
C GLN A 217 3.21 2.83 -2.14
N ILE A 218 3.08 3.73 -3.10
CA ILE A 218 3.15 5.18 -2.90
C ILE A 218 1.77 5.83 -2.78
N ILE A 219 0.78 5.32 -3.51
CA ILE A 219 -0.55 5.93 -3.65
C ILE A 219 -1.29 6.17 -2.32
N PRO A 220 -1.12 5.39 -1.23
CA PRO A 220 -1.78 5.64 0.05
C PRO A 220 -1.51 7.03 0.59
N SER A 221 -0.29 7.55 0.38
CA SER A 221 0.12 8.88 0.85
C SER A 221 -0.69 10.04 0.24
N PHE A 222 -1.41 9.81 -0.86
CA PHE A 222 -2.17 10.82 -1.59
C PHE A 222 -3.62 10.97 -1.12
N PHE A 223 -4.12 10.05 -0.29
CA PHE A 223 -5.50 10.09 0.20
C PHE A 223 -5.62 10.77 1.57
N GLN A 224 -6.81 11.33 1.81
CA GLN A 224 -7.16 11.91 3.10
C GLN A 224 -7.34 10.82 4.16
N PRO A 225 -6.82 11.00 5.37
CA PRO A 225 -7.00 10.06 6.47
C PRO A 225 -8.48 9.85 6.82
N GLY A 226 -8.83 8.66 7.29
CA GLY A 226 -10.17 8.31 7.75
C GLY A 226 -11.18 7.99 6.65
N LYS A 227 -10.82 8.15 5.37
CA LYS A 227 -11.75 8.02 4.24
C LYS A 227 -11.46 6.82 3.34
N ILE A 228 -10.19 6.60 3.02
CA ILE A 228 -9.74 5.57 2.07
C ILE A 228 -8.65 4.74 2.72
N ALA A 229 -8.79 3.42 2.63
CA ALA A 229 -7.73 2.45 2.93
C ALA A 229 -7.29 1.76 1.64
N ILE A 230 -6.00 1.78 1.34
CA ILE A 230 -5.44 1.03 0.20
C ILE A 230 -5.05 -0.36 0.67
N ALA A 231 -5.65 -1.37 0.04
CA ALA A 231 -5.41 -2.79 0.28
C ALA A 231 -4.70 -3.41 -0.93
N ASN A 232 -3.37 -3.43 -0.91
CA ASN A 232 -2.58 -3.90 -2.03
C ASN A 232 -2.40 -5.43 -1.96
N TYR A 233 -3.04 -6.15 -2.91
CA TYR A 233 -2.95 -7.60 -3.08
C TYR A 233 -2.13 -8.01 -4.30
N ALA A 234 -1.56 -7.04 -5.03
CA ALA A 234 -0.67 -7.29 -6.15
C ALA A 234 0.56 -8.11 -5.73
N GLU A 235 1.14 -8.84 -6.67
CA GLU A 235 2.36 -9.59 -6.44
C GLU A 235 3.20 -9.71 -7.73
N SER A 236 4.51 -9.67 -7.57
CA SER A 236 5.46 -9.77 -8.68
C SER A 236 5.28 -11.08 -9.46
N GLY A 237 5.32 -10.97 -10.79
CA GLY A 237 5.18 -12.10 -11.71
C GLY A 237 3.74 -12.50 -12.01
N GLU A 238 2.73 -11.93 -11.36
CA GLU A 238 1.33 -12.30 -11.59
C GLU A 238 0.81 -11.86 -12.97
N THR A 239 -0.04 -12.72 -13.53
CA THR A 239 -0.96 -12.47 -14.66
C THR A 239 -2.39 -12.46 -14.12
N LEU A 240 -3.39 -12.07 -14.92
CA LEU A 240 -4.80 -12.20 -14.55
C LEU A 240 -5.14 -13.62 -14.08
N ASN A 241 -4.71 -14.62 -14.86
CA ASN A 241 -5.01 -16.02 -14.57
C ASN A 241 -4.28 -16.53 -13.32
N SER A 242 -2.98 -16.24 -13.16
CA SER A 242 -2.22 -16.71 -12.00
C SER A 242 -2.68 -16.04 -10.71
N PHE A 243 -3.05 -14.76 -10.75
CA PHE A 243 -3.62 -14.01 -9.62
C PHE A 243 -4.93 -14.66 -9.13
N ARG A 244 -5.83 -15.03 -10.07
CA ARG A 244 -7.03 -15.79 -9.74
C ARG A 244 -6.70 -17.17 -9.18
N SER A 245 -5.81 -17.90 -9.85
CA SER A 245 -5.41 -19.25 -9.44
C SER A 245 -4.74 -19.28 -8.06
N ALA A 246 -4.00 -18.23 -7.70
CA ALA A 246 -3.44 -18.03 -6.37
C ALA A 246 -4.49 -17.60 -5.33
N ARG A 247 -5.77 -17.52 -5.71
CA ARG A 247 -6.91 -17.13 -4.86
C ARG A 247 -6.84 -15.69 -4.33
N ARG A 248 -6.04 -14.83 -4.95
CA ARG A 248 -5.93 -13.42 -4.53
C ARG A 248 -7.20 -12.64 -4.83
N LEU A 249 -7.84 -12.91 -6.00
CA LEU A 249 -9.15 -12.33 -6.30
C LEU A 249 -10.24 -12.85 -5.37
N GLU A 250 -10.26 -14.15 -5.05
CA GLU A 250 -11.19 -14.75 -4.08
C GLU A 250 -11.06 -14.07 -2.70
N LYS A 251 -9.83 -13.84 -2.24
CA LYS A 251 -9.53 -13.10 -1.01
C LYS A 251 -10.11 -11.68 -1.06
N ILE A 252 -9.86 -10.93 -2.11
CA ILE A 252 -10.42 -9.57 -2.29
C ILE A 252 -11.95 -9.61 -2.25
N LEU A 253 -12.58 -10.53 -2.98
CA LEU A 253 -14.05 -10.65 -3.05
C LEU A 253 -14.65 -11.08 -1.71
N SER A 254 -13.93 -11.81 -0.85
CA SER A 254 -14.40 -12.17 0.50
C SER A 254 -14.48 -10.97 1.45
N LEU A 255 -13.64 -9.96 1.23
CA LEU A 255 -13.56 -8.74 2.05
C LEU A 255 -14.36 -7.56 1.49
N MET A 256 -14.64 -7.60 0.18
CA MET A 256 -15.23 -6.48 -0.55
C MET A 256 -16.63 -6.17 -0.08
N LYS A 257 -16.89 -4.89 0.22
CA LYS A 257 -18.20 -4.32 0.55
C LYS A 257 -18.75 -3.53 -0.63
N LYS A 258 -20.06 -3.34 -0.65
CA LYS A 258 -20.69 -2.46 -1.63
C LYS A 258 -20.06 -1.06 -1.58
N GLY A 259 -19.60 -0.59 -2.75
CA GLY A 259 -18.96 0.72 -2.90
C GLY A 259 -17.45 0.72 -2.71
N ASP A 260 -16.82 -0.41 -2.34
CA ASP A 260 -15.37 -0.57 -2.40
C ASP A 260 -14.90 -0.63 -3.87
N TYR A 261 -13.63 -0.34 -4.09
CA TYR A 261 -13.05 -0.31 -5.43
C TYR A 261 -12.04 -1.46 -5.62
N LEU A 262 -11.92 -1.96 -6.86
CA LEU A 262 -10.78 -2.76 -7.28
C LEU A 262 -10.12 -2.13 -8.51
N PHE A 263 -8.86 -1.70 -8.34
CA PHE A 263 -8.00 -1.28 -9.44
C PHE A 263 -7.31 -2.50 -10.01
N ILE A 264 -7.36 -2.66 -11.33
CA ILE A 264 -6.88 -3.85 -12.03
C ILE A 264 -5.84 -3.42 -13.06
N GLU A 265 -4.57 -3.78 -12.84
CA GLU A 265 -3.47 -3.52 -13.77
C GLU A 265 -2.66 -4.79 -14.02
N PHE A 266 -2.84 -5.39 -15.18
CA PHE A 266 -2.08 -6.54 -15.69
C PHE A 266 -1.72 -6.32 -17.16
N GLY A 267 -0.86 -7.19 -17.71
CA GLY A 267 -0.43 -7.14 -19.10
C GLY A 267 1.05 -7.43 -19.29
N HIS A 268 1.95 -6.91 -18.41
CA HIS A 268 3.39 -7.14 -18.52
C HIS A 268 3.80 -8.62 -18.56
N ASN A 269 3.11 -9.46 -17.79
CA ASN A 269 3.36 -10.90 -17.72
C ASN A 269 2.41 -11.70 -18.62
N ASP A 270 1.18 -11.22 -18.79
CA ASP A 270 0.15 -11.86 -19.60
C ASP A 270 0.62 -12.00 -21.06
N GLN A 271 1.30 -10.96 -21.60
CA GLN A 271 1.85 -10.99 -22.97
C GLN A 271 2.93 -12.05 -23.22
N LYS A 272 3.52 -12.59 -22.13
CA LYS A 272 4.54 -13.66 -22.23
C LYS A 272 3.93 -15.04 -22.35
N GLN A 273 2.64 -15.16 -22.01
CA GLN A 273 1.92 -16.43 -22.15
C GLN A 273 1.85 -16.84 -23.63
N LYS A 274 1.96 -18.14 -23.88
CA LYS A 274 1.94 -18.74 -25.22
C LYS A 274 0.92 -19.88 -25.23
N GLY A 275 0.42 -20.20 -26.41
CA GLY A 275 -0.50 -21.31 -26.62
C GLY A 275 -1.66 -20.92 -27.54
N GLU A 276 -2.44 -21.92 -27.95
CA GLU A 276 -3.65 -21.71 -28.73
C GLU A 276 -4.68 -20.91 -27.93
N GLY A 277 -5.32 -19.92 -28.53
CA GLY A 277 -6.31 -19.06 -27.90
C GLY A 277 -5.72 -18.01 -26.93
N VAL A 278 -4.41 -18.00 -26.72
CA VAL A 278 -3.75 -17.00 -25.84
C VAL A 278 -3.48 -15.72 -26.63
N GLY A 279 -3.99 -14.59 -26.10
CA GLY A 279 -3.78 -13.29 -26.73
C GLY A 279 -4.54 -12.15 -26.01
N ALA A 280 -4.20 -10.93 -26.41
CA ALA A 280 -4.76 -9.71 -25.82
C ALA A 280 -6.29 -9.63 -25.93
N PHE A 281 -6.83 -9.89 -27.14
CA PHE A 281 -8.27 -9.81 -27.41
C PHE A 281 -9.02 -11.13 -27.18
N THR A 282 -8.34 -12.20 -26.85
CA THR A 282 -8.91 -13.52 -26.56
C THR A 282 -8.87 -13.81 -25.07
N SER A 283 -7.93 -14.64 -24.60
CA SER A 283 -7.85 -15.10 -23.21
C SER A 283 -7.72 -13.96 -22.21
N TYR A 284 -6.88 -12.95 -22.48
CA TYR A 284 -6.65 -11.84 -21.56
C TYR A 284 -7.90 -10.97 -21.37
N LYS A 285 -8.50 -10.50 -22.48
CA LYS A 285 -9.73 -9.69 -22.42
C LYS A 285 -10.89 -10.48 -21.82
N SER A 286 -11.05 -11.76 -22.18
CA SER A 286 -12.08 -12.63 -21.61
C SER A 286 -11.96 -12.72 -20.09
N GLU A 287 -10.74 -12.95 -19.56
CA GLU A 287 -10.52 -13.02 -18.12
C GLU A 287 -10.75 -11.66 -17.45
N LEU A 288 -10.35 -10.55 -18.09
CA LEU A 288 -10.61 -9.21 -17.57
C LEU A 288 -12.11 -8.91 -17.47
N LEU A 289 -12.92 -9.33 -18.43
CA LEU A 289 -14.38 -9.20 -18.38
C LEU A 289 -14.98 -10.01 -17.23
N ARG A 290 -14.42 -11.21 -16.93
CA ARG A 290 -14.83 -12.00 -15.76
C ARG A 290 -14.52 -11.28 -14.44
N TYR A 291 -13.33 -10.67 -14.30
CA TYR A 291 -13.00 -9.85 -13.14
C TYR A 291 -14.03 -8.72 -12.93
N ILE A 292 -14.36 -7.98 -13.99
CA ILE A 292 -15.33 -6.90 -13.94
C ILE A 292 -16.69 -7.41 -13.47
N SER A 293 -17.14 -8.55 -13.98
CA SER A 293 -18.40 -9.19 -13.61
C SER A 293 -18.42 -9.59 -12.13
N ASP A 294 -17.37 -10.30 -11.68
CA ASP A 294 -17.26 -10.78 -10.28
C ASP A 294 -17.30 -9.63 -9.27
N ILE A 295 -16.61 -8.52 -9.57
CA ILE A 295 -16.58 -7.33 -8.73
C ILE A 295 -17.96 -6.66 -8.68
N LYS A 296 -18.60 -6.47 -9.85
CA LYS A 296 -19.94 -5.86 -9.91
C LYS A 296 -20.99 -6.70 -9.17
N MET A 297 -20.91 -8.02 -9.25
CA MET A 297 -21.79 -8.93 -8.48
C MET A 297 -21.64 -8.78 -6.96
N LYS A 298 -20.45 -8.43 -6.47
CA LYS A 298 -20.21 -8.11 -5.05
C LYS A 298 -20.63 -6.69 -4.66
N GLY A 299 -21.10 -5.87 -5.63
CA GLY A 299 -21.43 -4.47 -5.41
C GLY A 299 -20.21 -3.56 -5.35
N GLY A 300 -19.03 -4.08 -5.72
CA GLY A 300 -17.80 -3.31 -5.86
C GLY A 300 -17.73 -2.53 -7.18
N ILE A 301 -16.80 -1.63 -7.26
CA ILE A 301 -16.58 -0.73 -8.40
C ILE A 301 -15.23 -1.07 -9.04
N PRO A 302 -15.21 -1.73 -10.22
CA PRO A 302 -13.97 -1.98 -10.94
C PRO A 302 -13.43 -0.68 -11.56
N VAL A 303 -12.11 -0.52 -11.53
CA VAL A 303 -11.36 0.53 -12.23
C VAL A 303 -10.24 -0.15 -13.02
N LEU A 304 -10.28 -0.06 -14.32
CA LEU A 304 -9.25 -0.61 -15.18
C LEU A 304 -8.07 0.36 -15.28
N VAL A 305 -6.87 -0.18 -15.24
CA VAL A 305 -5.63 0.58 -15.43
C VAL A 305 -4.84 -0.11 -16.55
N THR A 306 -4.54 0.61 -17.63
CA THR A 306 -3.67 0.05 -18.68
C THR A 306 -2.24 -0.04 -18.15
N SER A 307 -1.52 -1.11 -18.50
CA SER A 307 -0.10 -1.27 -18.13
C SER A 307 0.74 -0.10 -18.66
N MET A 308 1.59 0.49 -17.79
CA MET A 308 2.56 1.49 -18.21
C MET A 308 3.58 0.89 -19.19
N HIS A 309 4.18 1.73 -20.03
CA HIS A 309 5.24 1.32 -20.95
C HIS A 309 6.48 0.80 -20.18
N ARG A 310 7.30 -0.01 -20.87
CA ARG A 310 8.69 -0.19 -20.49
C ARG A 310 9.52 0.99 -20.99
N ARG A 311 10.66 1.22 -20.39
CA ARG A 311 11.64 2.19 -20.86
C ARG A 311 12.37 1.61 -22.09
N SER A 312 11.73 1.75 -23.24
CA SER A 312 12.27 1.33 -24.55
C SER A 312 12.06 2.47 -25.53
N PHE A 313 13.15 3.05 -26.03
CA PHE A 313 13.13 4.19 -26.94
C PHE A 313 13.65 3.79 -28.32
N ASP A 314 13.10 4.43 -29.36
CA ASP A 314 13.68 4.43 -30.69
C ASP A 314 14.82 5.45 -30.82
N SER A 315 15.44 5.50 -31.97
CA SER A 315 16.54 6.44 -32.27
C SER A 315 16.14 7.91 -32.26
N SER A 316 14.85 8.20 -32.36
CA SER A 316 14.27 9.55 -32.33
C SER A 316 13.84 9.97 -30.91
N GLY A 317 13.98 9.09 -29.93
CA GLY A 317 13.61 9.34 -28.53
C GLY A 317 12.13 9.14 -28.21
N HIS A 318 11.39 8.44 -29.06
CA HIS A 318 10.01 8.05 -28.81
C HIS A 318 9.91 6.67 -28.18
N ILE A 319 8.90 6.47 -27.33
CA ILE A 319 8.64 5.18 -26.68
C ILE A 319 8.14 4.15 -27.69
N ILE A 320 8.83 3.01 -27.71
CA ILE A 320 8.43 1.83 -28.46
C ILE A 320 7.38 1.06 -27.64
N ASN A 321 6.26 0.71 -28.25
CA ASN A 321 5.27 -0.14 -27.63
C ASN A 321 5.77 -1.60 -27.55
N THR A 322 6.22 -2.02 -26.36
CA THR A 322 6.65 -3.40 -26.08
C THR A 322 5.54 -4.27 -25.49
N LEU A 323 4.33 -3.73 -25.32
CA LEU A 323 3.18 -4.41 -24.71
C LEU A 323 2.18 -4.95 -25.75
N GLY A 324 2.44 -4.72 -27.05
CA GLY A 324 1.53 -5.13 -28.11
C GLY A 324 0.12 -4.56 -27.91
N ASP A 325 -0.88 -5.40 -28.11
CA ASP A 325 -2.30 -5.02 -28.05
C ASP A 325 -2.92 -5.10 -26.63
N TYR A 326 -2.16 -5.50 -25.60
CA TYR A 326 -2.71 -5.66 -24.25
C TYR A 326 -3.32 -4.38 -23.68
N PRO A 327 -2.69 -3.18 -23.81
CA PRO A 327 -3.33 -1.94 -23.38
C PRO A 327 -4.62 -1.61 -24.14
N GLU A 328 -4.68 -1.93 -25.45
CA GLU A 328 -5.90 -1.70 -26.25
C GLU A 328 -7.02 -2.66 -25.86
N ALA A 329 -6.69 -3.91 -25.54
CA ALA A 329 -7.68 -4.85 -25.01
C ALA A 329 -8.33 -4.34 -23.69
N VAL A 330 -7.55 -3.68 -22.81
CA VAL A 330 -8.08 -3.03 -21.60
C VAL A 330 -9.00 -1.86 -21.96
N ARG A 331 -8.60 -0.99 -22.91
CA ARG A 331 -9.44 0.13 -23.38
C ARG A 331 -10.76 -0.38 -23.99
N GLN A 332 -10.70 -1.45 -24.76
CA GLN A 332 -11.88 -2.09 -25.37
C GLN A 332 -12.80 -2.66 -24.28
N ALA A 333 -12.26 -3.41 -23.32
CA ALA A 333 -13.05 -3.93 -22.19
C ALA A 333 -13.71 -2.80 -21.39
N ALA A 334 -13.00 -1.69 -21.14
CA ALA A 334 -13.56 -0.52 -20.46
C ALA A 334 -14.75 0.09 -21.22
N ARG A 335 -14.64 0.26 -22.54
CA ARG A 335 -15.74 0.78 -23.38
C ARG A 335 -16.94 -0.15 -23.38
N GLU A 336 -16.74 -1.44 -23.62
CA GLU A 336 -17.81 -2.45 -23.69
C GLU A 336 -18.59 -2.59 -22.39
N THR A 337 -17.92 -2.47 -21.26
CA THR A 337 -18.55 -2.66 -19.94
C THR A 337 -18.89 -1.36 -19.22
N GLN A 338 -18.61 -0.20 -19.86
CA GLN A 338 -18.74 1.13 -19.26
C GLN A 338 -18.00 1.23 -17.90
N THR A 339 -16.83 0.58 -17.81
CA THR A 339 -16.00 0.57 -16.62
C THR A 339 -15.02 1.74 -16.66
N ALA A 340 -14.81 2.41 -15.50
CA ALA A 340 -13.85 3.49 -15.39
C ALA A 340 -12.44 3.02 -15.79
N LEU A 341 -11.73 3.87 -16.55
CA LEU A 341 -10.40 3.58 -17.08
C LEU A 341 -9.40 4.67 -16.67
N ILE A 342 -8.24 4.26 -16.18
CA ILE A 342 -7.05 5.11 -16.07
C ILE A 342 -6.07 4.64 -17.15
N ASP A 343 -5.88 5.45 -18.19
CA ASP A 343 -4.99 5.11 -19.30
C ASP A 343 -3.52 5.41 -18.97
N LEU A 344 -2.97 4.59 -18.04
CA LEU A 344 -1.61 4.74 -17.57
C LEU A 344 -0.57 4.48 -18.68
N ASN A 345 -0.93 3.69 -19.69
CA ASN A 345 -0.09 3.47 -20.88
C ASN A 345 0.18 4.81 -21.58
N THR A 346 -0.85 5.59 -21.84
CA THR A 346 -0.72 6.93 -22.42
C THR A 346 0.05 7.89 -21.50
N TYR A 347 -0.27 7.92 -20.19
CA TYR A 347 0.44 8.79 -19.26
C TYR A 347 1.92 8.46 -19.15
N SER A 348 2.29 7.18 -19.10
CA SER A 348 3.68 6.76 -18.99
C SER A 348 4.48 7.06 -20.27
N LYS A 349 3.84 6.96 -21.45
CA LYS A 349 4.46 7.39 -22.72
C LYS A 349 4.86 8.86 -22.66
N ILE A 350 3.90 9.73 -22.31
CA ILE A 350 4.13 11.18 -22.18
C ILE A 350 5.25 11.46 -21.15
N LEU A 351 5.21 10.79 -20.01
CA LEU A 351 6.17 10.97 -18.93
C LEU A 351 7.59 10.56 -19.35
N TYR A 352 7.75 9.40 -20.00
CA TYR A 352 9.06 8.89 -20.37
C TYR A 352 9.67 9.70 -21.52
N GLU A 353 8.84 10.11 -22.48
CA GLU A 353 9.28 11.00 -23.56
C GLU A 353 9.67 12.40 -23.04
N ALA A 354 8.98 12.89 -22.01
CA ALA A 354 9.35 14.16 -21.34
C ALA A 354 10.71 14.07 -20.60
N TRP A 355 11.03 12.92 -20.00
CA TRP A 355 12.39 12.67 -19.47
C TRP A 355 13.41 12.45 -20.59
N GLY A 356 13.01 11.82 -21.69
CA GLY A 356 13.87 11.36 -22.77
C GLY A 356 14.74 10.15 -22.36
N PRO A 357 15.49 9.58 -23.34
CA PRO A 357 16.26 8.35 -23.14
C PRO A 357 17.32 8.43 -22.03
N LYS A 358 17.92 9.59 -21.82
CA LYS A 358 19.00 9.78 -20.86
C LYS A 358 18.49 9.96 -19.42
N GLU A 359 17.59 10.91 -19.19
CA GLU A 359 17.14 11.24 -17.83
C GLU A 359 16.16 10.24 -17.27
N SER A 360 15.39 9.51 -18.11
CA SER A 360 14.48 8.46 -17.68
C SER A 360 15.16 7.33 -16.89
N ILE A 361 16.47 7.11 -17.09
CA ILE A 361 17.25 6.13 -16.31
C ILE A 361 17.10 6.36 -14.80
N ARG A 362 17.00 7.63 -14.36
CA ARG A 362 16.89 8.01 -12.95
C ARG A 362 15.59 7.56 -12.28
N ALA A 363 14.59 7.17 -13.05
CA ALA A 363 13.30 6.69 -12.55
C ALA A 363 13.20 5.16 -12.47
N PHE A 364 14.14 4.46 -13.09
CA PHE A 364 14.17 3.01 -13.16
C PHE A 364 15.33 2.45 -12.32
N VAL A 365 15.34 1.12 -12.15
CA VAL A 365 16.39 0.46 -11.36
C VAL A 365 17.64 0.28 -12.21
N HIS A 366 18.39 1.37 -12.34
CA HIS A 366 19.68 1.43 -13.00
C HIS A 366 20.73 1.93 -12.01
N TYR A 367 21.61 1.03 -11.57
CA TYR A 367 22.64 1.34 -10.58
C TYR A 367 23.96 0.62 -10.92
N PRO A 368 25.13 1.29 -10.78
CA PRO A 368 26.41 0.62 -10.88
C PRO A 368 26.53 -0.55 -9.90
N ALA A 369 27.42 -1.48 -10.17
CA ALA A 369 27.80 -2.50 -9.20
C ALA A 369 28.27 -1.85 -7.88
N ASN A 370 28.05 -2.51 -6.77
CA ASN A 370 28.43 -2.07 -5.42
C ASN A 370 27.74 -0.76 -4.96
N THR A 371 26.60 -0.39 -5.54
CA THR A 371 25.77 0.72 -5.03
C THR A 371 25.08 0.34 -3.73
N PHE A 372 24.66 -0.90 -3.59
CA PHE A 372 23.97 -1.41 -2.41
C PHE A 372 24.74 -2.57 -1.77
N PRO A 373 24.58 -2.80 -0.47
CA PRO A 373 25.19 -3.95 0.20
C PRO A 373 24.82 -5.28 -0.47
N GLY A 374 25.83 -6.09 -0.82
CA GLY A 374 25.64 -7.39 -1.46
C GLY A 374 25.23 -7.37 -2.95
N GLN A 375 25.22 -6.19 -3.57
CA GLN A 375 24.96 -6.04 -5.00
C GLN A 375 26.31 -5.98 -5.75
N ASP A 376 26.77 -7.12 -6.25
CA ASP A 376 28.06 -7.29 -6.96
C ASP A 376 27.97 -6.99 -8.47
N LYS A 377 26.77 -6.92 -9.02
CA LYS A 377 26.51 -6.69 -10.44
C LYS A 377 25.74 -5.39 -10.68
N LYS A 378 25.98 -4.78 -11.84
CA LYS A 378 25.19 -3.64 -12.32
C LYS A 378 23.72 -4.03 -12.43
N LEU A 379 22.82 -3.13 -11.98
CA LEU A 379 21.39 -3.24 -12.21
C LEU A 379 21.01 -2.41 -13.43
N GLU A 380 20.27 -3.02 -14.37
CA GLU A 380 19.78 -2.39 -15.60
C GLU A 380 18.37 -2.90 -15.93
N ASP A 381 17.38 -2.35 -15.25
CA ASP A 381 15.99 -2.74 -15.42
C ASP A 381 15.17 -1.63 -16.07
N ASN A 382 14.66 -1.92 -17.25
CA ASN A 382 13.82 -1.00 -18.03
C ASN A 382 12.32 -1.20 -17.80
N THR A 383 11.94 -2.03 -16.85
CA THR A 383 10.53 -2.31 -16.50
C THR A 383 10.19 -1.78 -15.11
N HIS A 384 11.06 -2.05 -14.12
CA HIS A 384 10.78 -1.74 -12.73
C HIS A 384 11.37 -0.39 -12.31
N PHE A 385 10.61 0.30 -11.49
CA PHE A 385 10.99 1.61 -10.97
C PHE A 385 11.80 1.50 -9.69
N ASN A 386 12.61 2.53 -9.45
CA ASN A 386 12.98 2.93 -8.12
C ASN A 386 11.88 3.78 -7.48
N THR A 387 12.09 4.26 -6.28
CA THR A 387 11.06 4.99 -5.53
C THR A 387 10.65 6.31 -6.16
N TYR A 388 11.56 7.02 -6.84
CA TYR A 388 11.25 8.23 -7.59
C TYR A 388 10.33 7.92 -8.78
N GLY A 389 10.65 6.91 -9.58
CA GLY A 389 9.81 6.50 -10.70
C GLY A 389 8.44 6.04 -10.25
N ALA A 390 8.37 5.23 -9.20
CA ALA A 390 7.10 4.78 -8.61
C ALA A 390 6.24 5.97 -8.12
N TRP A 391 6.85 7.00 -7.55
CA TRP A 391 6.18 8.22 -7.14
C TRP A 391 5.58 8.99 -8.33
N GLN A 392 6.33 9.14 -9.43
CA GLN A 392 5.83 9.82 -10.63
C GLN A 392 4.64 9.04 -11.26
N ILE A 393 4.73 7.71 -11.31
CA ILE A 393 3.63 6.85 -11.79
C ILE A 393 2.41 6.94 -10.85
N ALA A 394 2.60 6.92 -9.54
CA ALA A 394 1.50 7.11 -8.58
C ALA A 394 0.78 8.46 -8.78
N LYS A 395 1.52 9.53 -9.14
CA LYS A 395 0.94 10.83 -9.53
C LYS A 395 0.12 10.74 -10.82
N CYS A 396 0.56 9.93 -11.80
CA CYS A 396 -0.25 9.67 -13.00
C CYS A 396 -1.57 8.97 -12.64
N ILE A 397 -1.55 7.98 -11.74
CA ILE A 397 -2.77 7.31 -11.24
C ILE A 397 -3.71 8.32 -10.57
N ALA A 398 -3.20 9.15 -9.65
CA ALA A 398 -4.00 10.17 -8.96
C ALA A 398 -4.60 11.20 -9.95
N THR A 399 -3.85 11.58 -10.98
CA THR A 399 -4.32 12.44 -12.07
C THR A 399 -5.42 11.75 -12.87
N GLY A 400 -5.25 10.48 -13.20
CA GLY A 400 -6.27 9.67 -13.87
C GLY A 400 -7.56 9.56 -13.06
N ILE A 401 -7.47 9.38 -11.74
CA ILE A 401 -8.65 9.40 -10.85
C ILE A 401 -9.43 10.70 -10.98
N ARG A 402 -8.75 11.87 -11.03
CA ARG A 402 -9.42 13.17 -11.19
C ARG A 402 -9.96 13.39 -12.60
N GLN A 403 -9.16 13.16 -13.63
CA GLN A 403 -9.52 13.43 -15.02
C GLN A 403 -10.70 12.57 -15.49
N ASN A 404 -10.75 11.31 -15.05
CA ASN A 404 -11.86 10.42 -15.36
C ASN A 404 -13.05 10.56 -14.38
N LYS A 405 -13.04 11.57 -13.52
CA LYS A 405 -14.12 11.87 -12.57
C LYS A 405 -14.52 10.66 -11.69
N ILE A 406 -13.56 9.77 -11.38
CA ILE A 406 -13.81 8.65 -10.48
C ILE A 406 -14.18 9.23 -9.12
N PRO A 407 -15.28 8.78 -8.46
CA PRO A 407 -15.78 9.39 -7.23
C PRO A 407 -14.76 9.44 -6.07
N LEU A 408 -13.71 8.62 -6.12
CA LEU A 408 -12.56 8.67 -5.21
C LEU A 408 -11.80 10.02 -5.23
N ALA A 409 -11.91 10.80 -6.32
CA ALA A 409 -11.22 12.08 -6.49
C ALA A 409 -11.48 13.08 -5.34
N LYS A 410 -12.67 13.01 -4.72
CA LYS A 410 -13.04 13.87 -3.58
C LYS A 410 -12.23 13.61 -2.31
N TYR A 411 -11.62 12.42 -2.22
CA TYR A 411 -10.82 11.99 -1.08
C TYR A 411 -9.31 12.13 -1.31
N LEU A 412 -8.89 12.53 -2.50
CA LEU A 412 -7.49 12.89 -2.74
C LEU A 412 -7.12 14.16 -1.96
N LYS A 413 -5.91 14.22 -1.42
CA LYS A 413 -5.34 15.46 -0.87
C LYS A 413 -5.34 16.55 -1.93
N LYS A 414 -5.35 17.83 -1.53
CA LYS A 414 -5.54 18.99 -2.41
C LYS A 414 -4.59 18.99 -3.62
N GLU A 415 -3.33 18.64 -3.40
CA GLU A 415 -2.29 18.68 -4.46
C GLU A 415 -2.20 17.37 -5.26
N ALA A 416 -2.69 16.27 -4.72
CA ALA A 416 -2.70 15.01 -5.44
C ALA A 416 -3.65 15.06 -6.64
N GLY A 417 -3.24 14.48 -7.78
CA GLY A 417 -4.03 14.46 -9.02
C GLY A 417 -3.98 15.74 -9.84
N LYS A 418 -3.02 16.64 -9.57
CA LYS A 418 -2.73 17.83 -10.39
C LYS A 418 -1.46 17.67 -11.24
N PHE A 419 -0.89 16.50 -11.25
CA PHE A 419 0.36 16.22 -11.95
C PHE A 419 0.17 16.27 -13.48
N ASN A 420 1.16 16.85 -14.15
CA ASN A 420 1.25 16.84 -15.60
C ASN A 420 2.42 15.96 -16.04
N PRO A 421 2.19 14.77 -16.63
CA PRO A 421 3.26 13.86 -17.03
C PRO A 421 4.22 14.45 -18.07
N ALA A 422 3.82 15.49 -18.82
CA ALA A 422 4.72 16.21 -19.72
C ALA A 422 5.70 17.16 -19.00
N LYS A 423 5.53 17.34 -17.68
CA LYS A 423 6.41 18.16 -16.83
C LYS A 423 6.72 17.41 -15.54
N PRO A 424 7.58 16.37 -15.61
CA PRO A 424 7.94 15.56 -14.45
C PRO A 424 8.63 16.41 -13.39
N ASP A 425 8.44 16.06 -12.12
CA ASP A 425 9.14 16.73 -11.04
C ASP A 425 10.63 16.40 -11.06
N PRO A 426 11.49 17.33 -10.63
CA PRO A 426 12.91 17.03 -10.49
C PRO A 426 13.16 15.89 -9.49
N VAL A 427 14.14 15.03 -9.75
CA VAL A 427 14.50 13.94 -8.84
C VAL A 427 14.88 14.45 -7.45
N THR A 428 15.44 15.64 -7.36
CA THR A 428 15.83 16.32 -6.11
C THR A 428 14.63 16.74 -5.24
N SER A 429 13.43 16.75 -5.78
CA SER A 429 12.20 17.05 -5.03
C SER A 429 11.63 15.83 -4.30
N TRP A 430 12.16 14.63 -4.57
CA TRP A 430 11.75 13.40 -3.94
C TRP A 430 12.63 13.04 -2.74
N ASN A 431 12.01 12.82 -1.60
CA ASN A 431 12.69 12.41 -0.38
C ASN A 431 12.28 10.99 0.00
N TRP A 432 13.23 10.07 -0.08
CA TRP A 432 13.01 8.69 0.32
C TRP A 432 14.24 8.17 1.08
N PRO A 433 14.23 8.20 2.42
CA PRO A 433 15.30 7.60 3.21
C PRO A 433 15.31 6.09 3.00
N MET A 434 16.49 5.51 2.80
CA MET A 434 16.67 4.09 2.54
C MET A 434 16.09 3.25 3.69
N GLY A 435 15.37 2.17 3.34
CA GLY A 435 14.91 1.16 4.30
C GLY A 435 16.03 0.23 4.75
N ALA A 436 15.72 -0.62 5.74
CA ALA A 436 16.69 -1.61 6.25
C ALA A 436 16.97 -2.75 5.26
N TYR A 437 16.11 -2.93 4.27
CA TYR A 437 16.17 -4.05 3.33
C TYR A 437 16.60 -3.61 1.96
N VAL A 438 17.66 -4.25 1.45
CA VAL A 438 18.21 -4.01 0.11
C VAL A 438 18.42 -5.35 -0.59
N THR A 439 18.22 -5.40 -1.88
CA THR A 439 18.51 -6.58 -2.71
C THR A 439 18.97 -6.18 -4.10
N GLY A 440 19.95 -6.92 -4.64
CA GLY A 440 20.29 -6.88 -6.07
C GLY A 440 19.42 -7.80 -6.94
N MET A 441 18.53 -8.60 -6.33
CA MET A 441 17.67 -9.52 -7.09
C MET A 441 16.48 -8.80 -7.69
N LYS A 442 16.32 -8.98 -9.01
CA LYS A 442 15.20 -8.44 -9.78
C LYS A 442 13.87 -9.11 -9.36
N PRO A 443 12.77 -8.35 -9.26
CA PRO A 443 11.45 -8.93 -9.05
C PRO A 443 11.05 -9.89 -10.16
N ASP A 444 10.27 -10.92 -9.83
CA ASP A 444 9.74 -11.86 -10.83
C ASP A 444 8.91 -11.13 -11.88
N GLY A 445 8.86 -11.75 -13.08
CA GLY A 445 8.01 -11.28 -14.17
C GLY A 445 8.74 -10.51 -15.26
N ASN A 446 10.07 -10.57 -15.28
CA ASN A 446 10.87 -9.99 -16.39
C ASN A 446 11.84 -10.99 -17.01
#